data_9c7005bb9e6a89261559d086d0ec094e
#
_entry.id   9c7005bb9e6a89261559d086d0ec094e
#
_cell.length_a   1.000
_cell.length_b   1.000
_cell.length_c   1.000
_cell.angle_alpha   90.00
_cell.angle_beta   90.00
_cell.angle_gamma   90.00
#
_symmetry.space_group_name_H-M   'P 1'
#
loop_
_entity.id
_entity.type
_entity.pdbx_description
1 polymer ?
#
loop_
_entity_poly.entity_id
_entity_poly.type
_entity_poly.pdbx_seq_one_letter_code
_entity_poly.pdbx_strand_id
1 'polypeptide(L)'
;MEKYKSEKVSFWRKPFRRLAALALAAALALGFAACDGASVLPGGSADVIPNPASSGVQTADSFRMHFLDVGQALSVLVECDGQYMLYDGGNVDDGSMVVSYLQKQGVEELQYVFCSHAHEDHVGGLAAALAFFPANHVYSPVTEASTKCFQDFVKYTQQQGLQVEVPTVGTVWQLGGATVTMLGPVAQYSETNDTSIVLRVDYGATSFLLTGDMESDAERDLVNSGANLKADVLQVGHHGSSTSTSYLFLNAVLPEMGVISCGVNNKYGHPHEETLSILRDAGVDVYRTDLLGTVVIGSDGQNYTIRTDKTATDAELNPTAPAASSTAQQTYIGNVNSKKFHLPTCPNLPAEKNQILFSSYDEAIAAGYTPCSTCIK
;
A
#
# COMPACT_ATOMS: atom_id res chain seq x y z
N MET A 1 19.75 -61.50 -17.82
CA MET A 1 18.33 -61.89 -17.98
C MET A 1 17.77 -62.02 -16.58
N GLU A 2 17.11 -60.96 -16.11
CA GLU A 2 16.25 -61.10 -14.93
C GLU A 2 15.18 -60.02 -15.04
N LYS A 3 13.93 -60.47 -15.04
CA LYS A 3 12.72 -59.69 -15.29
C LYS A 3 12.30 -59.00 -13.97
N TYR A 4 12.25 -57.67 -13.92
CA TYR A 4 11.54 -56.94 -12.88
C TYR A 4 10.07 -56.76 -13.27
N LYS A 5 9.19 -57.33 -12.45
CA LYS A 5 7.74 -57.19 -12.54
C LYS A 5 7.31 -55.84 -11.99
N SER A 6 6.51 -55.13 -12.77
CA SER A 6 5.82 -53.90 -12.32
C SER A 6 4.58 -54.29 -11.50
N GLU A 7 4.51 -53.88 -10.24
CA GLU A 7 3.28 -53.90 -9.46
C GLU A 7 2.55 -52.57 -9.60
N LYS A 8 1.31 -52.68 -10.08
CA LYS A 8 0.39 -51.54 -10.15
C LYS A 8 -0.27 -51.35 -8.77
N VAL A 9 -0.02 -50.24 -8.10
CA VAL A 9 -0.76 -49.82 -6.91
C VAL A 9 -1.98 -49.03 -7.38
N SER A 10 -3.17 -49.59 -7.18
CA SER A 10 -4.44 -48.95 -7.45
C SER A 10 -4.84 -48.07 -6.26
N PHE A 11 -4.93 -46.73 -6.46
CA PHE A 11 -5.47 -45.81 -5.47
C PHE A 11 -7.01 -45.78 -5.56
N TRP A 12 -7.63 -46.22 -4.49
CA TRP A 12 -9.07 -46.11 -4.29
C TRP A 12 -9.47 -44.67 -3.97
N ARG A 13 -10.27 -44.07 -4.85
CA ARG A 13 -10.95 -42.78 -4.58
C ARG A 13 -12.22 -43.07 -3.77
N LYS A 14 -12.31 -42.53 -2.54
CA LYS A 14 -13.57 -42.50 -1.79
C LYS A 14 -14.34 -41.21 -2.16
N PRO A 15 -15.65 -41.28 -2.43
CA PRO A 15 -16.47 -40.10 -2.68
C PRO A 15 -16.89 -39.46 -1.36
N PHE A 16 -16.66 -38.16 -1.21
CA PHE A 16 -17.21 -37.35 -0.12
C PHE A 16 -18.71 -37.14 -0.36
N ARG A 17 -19.50 -37.59 0.60
CA ARG A 17 -20.94 -37.32 0.68
C ARG A 17 -21.17 -35.91 1.22
N ARG A 18 -21.83 -35.08 0.44
CA ARG A 18 -22.40 -33.81 0.88
C ARG A 18 -23.63 -34.11 1.74
N LEU A 19 -23.59 -33.69 3.03
CA LEU A 19 -24.76 -33.63 3.90
C LEU A 19 -25.28 -32.18 3.87
N ALA A 20 -26.45 -32.00 3.26
CA ALA A 20 -27.21 -30.77 3.35
C ALA A 20 -27.96 -30.76 4.69
N ALA A 21 -27.74 -29.77 5.52
CA ALA A 21 -28.53 -29.50 6.72
C ALA A 21 -29.53 -28.39 6.40
N LEU A 22 -30.81 -28.73 6.31
CA LEU A 22 -31.92 -27.79 6.34
C LEU A 22 -32.20 -27.41 7.80
N ALA A 23 -32.11 -26.13 8.14
CA ALA A 23 -32.60 -25.61 9.39
C ALA A 23 -33.82 -24.72 9.16
N LEU A 24 -34.88 -25.09 9.83
CA LEU A 24 -36.23 -24.55 9.78
C LEU A 24 -36.32 -23.22 10.56
N ALA A 25 -36.91 -22.21 9.97
CA ALA A 25 -37.24 -20.94 10.63
C ALA A 25 -38.54 -21.11 11.45
N ALA A 26 -38.53 -20.68 12.70
CA ALA A 26 -39.74 -20.45 13.49
C ALA A 26 -39.75 -19.02 14.01
N ALA A 27 -40.68 -18.23 13.51
CA ALA A 27 -41.00 -16.90 14.00
C ALA A 27 -41.85 -17.00 15.25
N LEU A 28 -41.56 -16.20 16.28
CA LEU A 28 -42.47 -15.89 17.37
C LEU A 28 -42.46 -14.38 17.63
N ALA A 29 -43.55 -13.74 17.21
CA ALA A 29 -43.91 -12.39 17.59
C ALA A 29 -44.70 -12.42 18.89
N LEU A 30 -44.31 -11.59 19.85
CA LEU A 30 -45.19 -11.18 20.96
C LEU A 30 -44.91 -9.72 21.29
N GLY A 31 -45.92 -8.89 21.03
CA GLY A 31 -45.96 -7.51 21.44
C GLY A 31 -46.44 -7.38 22.89
N PHE A 32 -46.07 -6.29 23.54
CA PHE A 32 -46.83 -5.71 24.66
C PHE A 32 -46.81 -4.18 24.58
N ALA A 33 -47.98 -3.64 24.84
CA ALA A 33 -48.37 -2.25 24.73
C ALA A 33 -48.09 -1.41 26.00
N ALA A 34 -48.00 -0.14 25.75
CA ALA A 34 -48.12 1.08 26.53
C ALA A 34 -48.65 1.04 27.97
N CYS A 35 -48.14 1.97 28.82
CA CYS A 35 -48.98 2.86 29.63
C CYS A 35 -48.24 4.15 30.05
N ASP A 36 -49.01 5.25 29.97
CA ASP A 36 -48.70 6.64 30.27
C ASP A 36 -48.39 6.91 31.77
N GLY A 37 -47.71 8.05 32.04
CA GLY A 37 -47.63 8.65 33.36
C GLY A 37 -46.90 9.99 33.34
N ALA A 38 -47.64 11.06 33.10
CA ALA A 38 -47.18 12.45 33.17
C ALA A 38 -47.05 12.93 34.61
N SER A 39 -46.02 13.72 34.93
CA SER A 39 -46.10 14.79 35.94
C SER A 39 -45.11 15.91 35.65
N VAL A 40 -45.61 17.12 35.72
CA VAL A 40 -45.04 18.42 35.36
C VAL A 40 -44.51 19.13 36.62
N LEU A 41 -43.38 19.84 36.57
CA LEU A 41 -43.06 21.26 36.78
C LEU A 41 -41.65 21.49 37.40
N PRO A 42 -41.11 22.71 37.54
CA PRO A 42 -40.33 23.41 36.52
C PRO A 42 -38.97 23.94 37.04
N GLY A 43 -38.14 24.43 36.11
CA GLY A 43 -37.24 25.55 36.40
C GLY A 43 -35.74 25.31 36.29
N GLY A 44 -35.10 25.98 35.35
CA GLY A 44 -33.64 26.17 35.35
C GLY A 44 -33.05 26.22 33.97
N SER A 45 -32.97 27.41 33.39
CA SER A 45 -32.28 27.68 32.14
C SER A 45 -30.77 27.40 32.24
N ALA A 46 -30.25 26.57 31.37
CA ALA A 46 -28.86 26.62 30.91
C ALA A 46 -28.86 26.11 29.48
N ASP A 47 -28.53 26.99 28.54
CA ASP A 47 -28.41 26.70 27.16
C ASP A 47 -27.27 25.66 26.94
N VAL A 48 -27.64 24.42 26.72
CA VAL A 48 -26.76 23.38 26.21
C VAL A 48 -27.09 23.24 24.74
N ILE A 49 -26.16 23.69 23.91
CA ILE A 49 -26.18 23.43 22.46
C ILE A 49 -26.17 21.91 22.29
N PRO A 50 -27.19 21.28 21.71
CA PRO A 50 -27.13 19.87 21.40
C PRO A 50 -26.19 19.66 20.22
N ASN A 51 -25.09 18.97 20.48
CA ASN A 51 -24.29 18.33 19.47
C ASN A 51 -25.18 17.29 18.74
N PRO A 52 -25.40 17.38 17.42
CA PRO A 52 -26.16 16.35 16.72
C PRO A 52 -25.32 15.08 16.69
N ALA A 53 -25.57 14.18 17.62
CA ALA A 53 -25.15 12.79 17.50
C ALA A 53 -25.89 12.23 16.29
N SER A 54 -25.22 12.19 15.14
CA SER A 54 -25.66 11.43 14.00
C SER A 54 -25.58 9.95 14.37
N SER A 55 -26.70 9.36 14.77
CA SER A 55 -26.90 7.92 14.77
C SER A 55 -27.02 7.44 13.32
N GLY A 56 -25.95 7.60 12.55
CA GLY A 56 -25.75 6.87 11.31
C GLY A 56 -25.43 5.44 11.68
N VAL A 57 -26.21 4.50 11.21
CA VAL A 57 -25.79 3.10 11.10
C VAL A 57 -24.49 3.16 10.32
N GLN A 58 -23.34 2.91 10.95
CA GLN A 58 -22.09 2.70 10.23
C GLN A 58 -22.31 1.46 9.38
N THR A 59 -22.51 1.65 8.08
CA THR A 59 -22.37 0.58 7.11
C THR A 59 -20.94 0.06 7.28
N ALA A 60 -20.79 -1.24 7.54
CA ALA A 60 -19.46 -1.83 7.61
C ALA A 60 -18.74 -1.52 6.30
N ASP A 61 -17.49 -1.03 6.39
CA ASP A 61 -16.68 -0.76 5.21
C ASP A 61 -16.62 -2.03 4.37
N SER A 62 -17.15 -1.99 3.16
CA SER A 62 -17.14 -3.12 2.22
C SER A 62 -15.76 -3.30 1.57
N PHE A 63 -14.91 -2.28 1.68
CA PHE A 63 -13.52 -2.28 1.23
C PHE A 63 -12.60 -1.91 2.40
N ARG A 64 -11.49 -2.64 2.55
CA ARG A 64 -10.43 -2.36 3.51
C ARG A 64 -9.06 -2.67 2.93
N MET A 65 -8.11 -1.76 3.14
CA MET A 65 -6.70 -1.97 2.84
C MET A 65 -5.91 -1.93 4.15
N HIS A 66 -5.23 -3.03 4.46
CA HIS A 66 -4.52 -3.23 5.71
C HIS A 66 -3.02 -3.21 5.43
N PHE A 67 -2.31 -2.22 5.96
CA PHE A 67 -0.85 -2.16 5.95
C PHE A 67 -0.36 -2.79 7.24
N LEU A 68 0.18 -4.00 7.16
CA LEU A 68 0.54 -4.80 8.31
C LEU A 68 1.83 -4.26 8.97
N ASP A 69 1.90 -4.28 10.30
CA ASP A 69 3.15 -4.00 11.05
C ASP A 69 4.07 -5.23 10.96
N VAL A 70 4.80 -5.34 9.86
CA VAL A 70 5.82 -6.36 9.56
C VAL A 70 7.23 -5.83 9.79
N GLY A 71 7.39 -4.77 10.61
CA GLY A 71 8.69 -4.13 10.82
C GLY A 71 9.22 -3.45 9.55
N GLN A 72 10.53 -3.65 9.26
CA GLN A 72 11.16 -3.06 8.07
C GLN A 72 10.91 -3.94 6.86
N ALA A 73 9.68 -3.90 6.35
CA ALA A 73 9.18 -4.74 5.26
C ALA A 73 7.82 -4.23 4.78
N LEU A 74 7.24 -4.84 3.76
CA LEU A 74 5.90 -4.52 3.26
C LEU A 74 5.01 -5.77 3.22
N SER A 75 3.80 -5.64 3.74
CA SER A 75 2.71 -6.59 3.52
C SER A 75 1.38 -5.86 3.58
N VAL A 76 0.58 -5.99 2.52
CA VAL A 76 -0.72 -5.32 2.41
C VAL A 76 -1.80 -6.33 2.09
N LEU A 77 -2.80 -6.44 2.97
CA LEU A 77 -4.03 -7.20 2.69
C LEU A 77 -5.09 -6.24 2.16
N VAL A 78 -5.67 -6.54 1.01
CA VAL A 78 -6.83 -5.85 0.47
C VAL A 78 -8.03 -6.77 0.57
N GLU A 79 -9.09 -6.28 1.19
CA GLU A 79 -10.38 -6.96 1.33
C GLU A 79 -11.46 -6.15 0.63
N CYS A 80 -12.26 -6.81 -0.19
CA CYS A 80 -13.46 -6.21 -0.79
C CYS A 80 -14.56 -7.26 -0.93
N ASP A 81 -15.71 -7.01 -0.32
CA ASP A 81 -16.90 -7.88 -0.40
C ASP A 81 -16.60 -9.37 -0.08
N GLY A 82 -15.71 -9.63 0.88
CA GLY A 82 -15.31 -10.98 1.29
C GLY A 82 -14.33 -11.67 0.34
N GLN A 83 -13.77 -10.95 -0.64
CA GLN A 83 -12.64 -11.40 -1.45
C GLN A 83 -11.36 -10.74 -0.96
N TYR A 84 -10.23 -11.44 -1.11
CA TYR A 84 -8.96 -11.03 -0.52
C TYR A 84 -7.84 -11.06 -1.55
N MET A 85 -6.99 -10.03 -1.50
CA MET A 85 -5.75 -9.92 -2.24
C MET A 85 -4.61 -9.63 -1.27
N LEU A 86 -3.51 -10.37 -1.38
CA LEU A 86 -2.29 -10.11 -0.62
C LEU A 86 -1.24 -9.52 -1.56
N TYR A 87 -0.74 -8.34 -1.23
CA TYR A 87 0.36 -7.67 -1.91
C TYR A 87 1.55 -7.61 -0.97
N ASP A 88 2.60 -8.38 -1.27
CA ASP A 88 3.77 -8.66 -0.45
C ASP A 88 3.47 -9.37 0.89
N GLY A 89 4.48 -9.96 1.47
CA GLY A 89 4.35 -10.80 2.65
C GLY A 89 5.30 -10.48 3.81
N GLY A 90 6.06 -9.38 3.72
CA GLY A 90 7.11 -9.08 4.68
C GLY A 90 8.33 -9.98 4.52
N ASN A 91 9.21 -10.00 5.54
CA ASN A 91 10.37 -10.88 5.59
C ASN A 91 9.96 -12.35 5.80
N VAL A 92 10.91 -13.26 5.66
CA VAL A 92 10.67 -14.69 5.94
C VAL A 92 10.16 -14.91 7.36
N ASP A 93 10.73 -14.20 8.33
CA ASP A 93 10.39 -14.33 9.75
C ASP A 93 8.99 -13.78 10.08
N ASP A 94 8.44 -12.90 9.23
CA ASP A 94 7.11 -12.32 9.39
C ASP A 94 5.99 -13.27 8.95
N GLY A 95 6.32 -14.32 8.19
CA GLY A 95 5.33 -15.23 7.59
C GLY A 95 4.31 -15.79 8.57
N SER A 96 4.73 -16.13 9.81
CA SER A 96 3.81 -16.63 10.85
C SER A 96 2.83 -15.56 11.32
N MET A 97 3.27 -14.31 11.43
CA MET A 97 2.43 -13.17 11.82
C MET A 97 1.45 -12.84 10.70
N VAL A 98 1.91 -12.80 9.45
CA VAL A 98 1.04 -12.59 8.27
C VAL A 98 -0.06 -13.65 8.22
N VAL A 99 0.28 -14.95 8.32
CA VAL A 99 -0.70 -16.04 8.36
C VAL A 99 -1.71 -15.84 9.49
N SER A 100 -1.25 -15.55 10.71
CA SER A 100 -2.13 -15.32 11.86
C SER A 100 -3.04 -14.11 11.65
N TYR A 101 -2.55 -13.05 11.03
CA TYR A 101 -3.34 -11.87 10.70
C TYR A 101 -4.44 -12.20 9.68
N LEU A 102 -4.09 -12.89 8.59
CA LEU A 102 -5.04 -13.33 7.57
C LEU A 102 -6.14 -14.22 8.18
N GLN A 103 -5.78 -15.17 9.05
CA GLN A 103 -6.75 -16.00 9.77
C GLN A 103 -7.69 -15.17 10.63
N LYS A 104 -7.16 -14.16 11.35
CA LYS A 104 -7.96 -13.24 12.19
C LYS A 104 -8.93 -12.40 11.36
N GLN A 105 -8.57 -12.06 10.12
CA GLN A 105 -9.48 -11.37 9.18
C GLN A 105 -10.48 -12.31 8.52
N GLY A 106 -10.43 -13.62 8.77
CA GLY A 106 -11.36 -14.59 8.21
C GLY A 106 -11.05 -14.98 6.77
N VAL A 107 -9.80 -14.80 6.33
CA VAL A 107 -9.37 -15.22 5.00
C VAL A 107 -9.47 -16.74 4.90
N GLU A 108 -10.24 -17.24 3.93
CA GLU A 108 -10.33 -18.65 3.59
C GLU A 108 -9.55 -18.99 2.32
N GLU A 109 -9.48 -18.05 1.37
CA GLU A 109 -8.67 -18.12 0.16
C GLU A 109 -8.21 -16.71 -0.28
N LEU A 110 -7.14 -16.65 -1.06
CA LEU A 110 -6.63 -15.44 -1.66
C LEU A 110 -6.99 -15.43 -3.14
N GLN A 111 -7.82 -14.47 -3.58
CA GLN A 111 -8.15 -14.32 -5.00
C GLN A 111 -6.90 -13.99 -5.80
N TYR A 112 -6.05 -13.13 -5.25
CA TYR A 112 -4.78 -12.72 -5.86
C TYR A 112 -3.67 -12.65 -4.82
N VAL A 113 -2.47 -13.08 -5.21
CA VAL A 113 -1.22 -12.86 -4.48
C VAL A 113 -0.27 -12.14 -5.41
N PHE A 114 0.21 -10.99 -5.00
CA PHE A 114 1.21 -10.21 -5.71
C PHE A 114 2.51 -10.15 -4.91
N CYS A 115 3.62 -10.47 -5.55
CA CYS A 115 4.96 -10.11 -5.13
C CYS A 115 5.35 -8.84 -5.91
N SER A 116 5.51 -7.71 -5.25
CA SER A 116 5.89 -6.46 -5.92
C SER A 116 7.22 -6.61 -6.65
N HIS A 117 8.22 -7.12 -5.96
CA HIS A 117 9.55 -7.42 -6.48
C HIS A 117 10.26 -8.50 -5.63
N ALA A 118 11.47 -8.94 -6.04
CA ALA A 118 12.07 -10.16 -5.53
C ALA A 118 12.95 -9.98 -4.26
N HIS A 119 12.89 -8.84 -3.56
CA HIS A 119 13.59 -8.68 -2.28
C HIS A 119 12.88 -9.42 -1.14
N GLU A 120 13.66 -9.85 -0.14
CA GLU A 120 13.17 -10.68 0.96
C GLU A 120 12.08 -10.01 1.78
N ASP A 121 12.22 -8.73 2.08
CA ASP A 121 11.29 -7.91 2.87
C ASP A 121 9.93 -7.66 2.17
N HIS A 122 9.73 -8.24 0.99
CA HIS A 122 8.48 -8.28 0.21
C HIS A 122 8.01 -9.70 -0.06
N VAL A 123 8.88 -10.55 -0.64
CA VAL A 123 8.51 -11.91 -1.02
C VAL A 123 8.55 -12.90 0.14
N GLY A 124 9.29 -12.60 1.21
CA GLY A 124 9.68 -13.55 2.23
C GLY A 124 8.53 -14.32 2.88
N GLY A 125 7.52 -13.63 3.38
CA GLY A 125 6.38 -14.23 4.04
C GLY A 125 5.32 -14.81 3.10
N LEU A 126 5.37 -14.52 1.79
CA LEU A 126 4.39 -15.04 0.82
C LEU A 126 4.39 -16.58 0.76
N ALA A 127 5.57 -17.21 0.94
CA ALA A 127 5.67 -18.66 0.98
C ALA A 127 4.85 -19.27 2.12
N ALA A 128 4.83 -18.62 3.29
CA ALA A 128 4.02 -19.05 4.42
C ALA A 128 2.52 -18.85 4.15
N ALA A 129 2.12 -17.70 3.59
CA ALA A 129 0.74 -17.46 3.20
C ALA A 129 0.23 -18.51 2.21
N LEU A 130 1.00 -18.80 1.15
CA LEU A 130 0.67 -19.83 0.14
C LEU A 130 0.69 -21.26 0.69
N ALA A 131 1.44 -21.52 1.77
CA ALA A 131 1.40 -22.82 2.45
C ALA A 131 0.10 -23.05 3.23
N PHE A 132 -0.56 -21.97 3.68
CA PHE A 132 -1.73 -22.01 4.54
C PHE A 132 -3.05 -21.72 3.81
N PHE A 133 -3.05 -20.82 2.84
CA PHE A 133 -4.25 -20.38 2.13
C PHE A 133 -4.22 -20.82 0.67
N PRO A 134 -5.30 -21.37 0.14
CA PRO A 134 -5.47 -21.51 -1.30
C PRO A 134 -5.35 -20.12 -1.96
N ALA A 135 -4.68 -20.07 -3.10
CA ALA A 135 -4.66 -18.89 -3.97
C ALA A 135 -5.26 -19.25 -5.33
N ASN A 136 -5.88 -18.27 -6.00
CA ASN A 136 -6.39 -18.47 -7.35
C ASN A 136 -5.39 -18.02 -8.41
N HIS A 137 -4.68 -16.92 -8.14
CA HIS A 137 -3.65 -16.38 -9.03
C HIS A 137 -2.46 -15.84 -8.23
N VAL A 138 -1.26 -16.02 -8.77
CA VAL A 138 -0.01 -15.57 -8.15
C VAL A 138 0.83 -14.82 -9.17
N TYR A 139 1.14 -13.57 -8.86
CA TYR A 139 1.84 -12.64 -9.75
C TYR A 139 3.16 -12.17 -9.17
N SER A 140 4.14 -11.95 -10.03
CA SER A 140 5.44 -11.34 -9.72
C SER A 140 6.02 -10.73 -11.00
N PRO A 141 6.91 -9.72 -10.92
CA PRO A 141 7.57 -9.18 -12.11
C PRO A 141 8.53 -10.17 -12.77
N VAL A 142 8.93 -11.22 -12.07
CA VAL A 142 9.81 -12.29 -12.55
C VAL A 142 9.29 -13.65 -12.12
N THR A 143 9.62 -14.71 -12.86
CA THR A 143 9.22 -16.08 -12.53
C THR A 143 10.30 -16.87 -11.78
N GLU A 144 11.52 -16.32 -11.70
CA GLU A 144 12.65 -16.94 -11.01
C GLU A 144 13.60 -15.89 -10.43
N ALA A 145 14.16 -16.18 -9.26
CA ALA A 145 15.26 -15.45 -8.66
C ALA A 145 16.15 -16.41 -7.85
N SER A 146 17.39 -15.99 -7.58
CA SER A 146 18.39 -16.85 -6.93
C SER A 146 18.23 -16.96 -5.40
N THR A 147 17.44 -16.07 -4.78
CA THR A 147 17.22 -16.05 -3.33
C THR A 147 16.37 -17.24 -2.89
N LYS A 148 16.65 -17.74 -1.68
CA LYS A 148 15.91 -18.88 -1.12
C LYS A 148 14.43 -18.52 -0.88
N CYS A 149 14.14 -17.33 -0.39
CA CYS A 149 12.78 -16.86 -0.14
C CYS A 149 11.95 -16.84 -1.43
N PHE A 150 12.50 -16.37 -2.55
CA PHE A 150 11.81 -16.39 -3.83
C PHE A 150 11.60 -17.82 -4.37
N GLN A 151 12.60 -18.69 -4.21
CA GLN A 151 12.47 -20.11 -4.59
C GLN A 151 11.37 -20.82 -3.76
N ASP A 152 11.25 -20.50 -2.47
CA ASP A 152 10.18 -21.04 -1.63
C ASP A 152 8.82 -20.48 -2.04
N PHE A 153 8.71 -19.19 -2.38
CA PHE A 153 7.50 -18.59 -2.95
C PHE A 153 7.05 -19.34 -4.21
N VAL A 154 7.93 -19.56 -5.18
CA VAL A 154 7.65 -20.33 -6.40
C VAL A 154 7.25 -21.77 -6.07
N LYS A 155 7.97 -22.43 -5.16
CA LYS A 155 7.69 -23.80 -4.72
C LYS A 155 6.27 -23.95 -4.14
N TYR A 156 5.86 -23.07 -3.23
CA TYR A 156 4.53 -23.15 -2.62
C TYR A 156 3.42 -22.78 -3.59
N THR A 157 3.68 -21.88 -4.54
CA THR A 157 2.79 -21.63 -5.68
C THR A 157 2.57 -22.93 -6.49
N GLN A 158 3.65 -23.61 -6.85
CA GLN A 158 3.59 -24.87 -7.61
C GLN A 158 2.92 -26.03 -6.85
N GLN A 159 3.04 -26.06 -5.53
CA GLN A 159 2.36 -27.07 -4.70
C GLN A 159 0.84 -26.93 -4.74
N GLN A 160 0.31 -25.75 -5.05
CA GLN A 160 -1.12 -25.52 -5.29
C GLN A 160 -1.53 -25.83 -6.75
N GLY A 161 -0.59 -26.25 -7.61
CA GLY A 161 -0.85 -26.49 -9.03
C GLY A 161 -0.87 -25.23 -9.87
N LEU A 162 -0.42 -24.11 -9.32
CA LEU A 162 -0.31 -22.80 -9.97
C LEU A 162 1.11 -22.55 -10.47
N GLN A 163 1.27 -21.51 -11.26
CA GLN A 163 2.56 -20.95 -11.66
C GLN A 163 2.58 -19.47 -11.30
N VAL A 164 3.76 -18.93 -11.05
CA VAL A 164 3.96 -17.48 -10.93
C VAL A 164 3.81 -16.87 -12.33
N GLU A 165 2.88 -15.94 -12.47
CA GLU A 165 2.59 -15.23 -13.71
C GLU A 165 3.23 -13.84 -13.71
N VAL A 166 3.76 -13.41 -14.86
CA VAL A 166 4.23 -12.03 -15.05
C VAL A 166 3.11 -11.25 -15.75
N PRO A 167 2.43 -10.35 -15.02
CA PRO A 167 1.33 -9.59 -15.60
C PRO A 167 1.86 -8.48 -16.53
N THR A 168 1.01 -7.96 -17.39
CA THR A 168 1.34 -6.86 -18.29
C THR A 168 0.68 -5.55 -17.84
N VAL A 169 1.35 -4.43 -18.06
CA VAL A 169 0.79 -3.09 -17.81
C VAL A 169 -0.55 -2.93 -18.52
N GLY A 170 -1.53 -2.37 -17.81
CA GLY A 170 -2.90 -2.23 -18.28
C GLY A 170 -3.80 -3.42 -18.01
N THR A 171 -3.27 -4.53 -17.45
CA THR A 171 -4.15 -5.62 -16.96
C THR A 171 -5.05 -5.11 -15.84
N VAL A 172 -6.31 -5.52 -15.90
CA VAL A 172 -7.35 -5.14 -14.94
C VAL A 172 -7.95 -6.40 -14.32
N TRP A 173 -8.04 -6.41 -13.00
CA TRP A 173 -8.68 -7.46 -12.22
C TRP A 173 -9.84 -6.90 -11.41
N GLN A 174 -10.77 -7.76 -11.01
CA GLN A 174 -11.86 -7.43 -10.10
C GLN A 174 -11.63 -8.12 -8.76
N LEU A 175 -11.78 -7.37 -7.68
CA LEU A 175 -11.77 -7.88 -6.31
C LEU A 175 -13.05 -7.42 -5.62
N GLY A 176 -14.08 -8.26 -5.59
CA GLY A 176 -15.42 -7.82 -5.21
C GLY A 176 -15.89 -6.65 -6.07
N GLY A 177 -16.29 -5.55 -5.43
CA GLY A 177 -16.66 -4.30 -6.11
C GLY A 177 -15.48 -3.41 -6.49
N ALA A 178 -14.24 -3.77 -6.09
CA ALA A 178 -13.05 -2.98 -6.41
C ALA A 178 -12.43 -3.40 -7.74
N THR A 179 -11.84 -2.42 -8.43
CA THR A 179 -11.07 -2.62 -9.66
C THR A 179 -9.58 -2.44 -9.36
N VAL A 180 -8.76 -3.44 -9.70
CA VAL A 180 -7.30 -3.41 -9.56
C VAL A 180 -6.68 -3.28 -10.94
N THR A 181 -5.88 -2.25 -11.17
CA THR A 181 -5.24 -1.97 -12.46
C THR A 181 -3.72 -1.97 -12.30
N MET A 182 -3.00 -2.72 -13.13
CA MET A 182 -1.55 -2.68 -13.17
C MET A 182 -1.08 -1.45 -13.95
N LEU A 183 -0.29 -0.60 -13.32
CA LEU A 183 0.28 0.60 -13.93
C LEU A 183 1.78 0.47 -14.26
N GLY A 184 2.51 -0.33 -13.53
CA GLY A 184 3.96 -0.51 -13.69
C GLY A 184 4.41 -1.94 -13.33
N PRO A 185 5.67 -2.29 -13.67
CA PRO A 185 6.71 -1.44 -14.30
C PRO A 185 6.46 -1.21 -15.79
N VAL A 186 6.73 0.02 -16.28
CA VAL A 186 6.48 0.39 -17.70
C VAL A 186 7.67 0.12 -18.62
N ALA A 187 8.80 -0.26 -18.06
CA ALA A 187 10.02 -0.62 -18.77
C ALA A 187 10.68 -1.84 -18.11
N GLN A 188 11.79 -2.30 -18.68
CA GLN A 188 12.65 -3.30 -18.04
C GLN A 188 13.76 -2.58 -17.29
N TYR A 189 13.96 -2.96 -16.04
CA TYR A 189 14.94 -2.37 -15.15
C TYR A 189 15.96 -3.41 -14.68
N SER A 190 17.20 -2.98 -14.44
CA SER A 190 18.26 -3.80 -13.85
C SER A 190 18.20 -3.81 -12.33
N GLU A 191 17.75 -2.71 -11.74
CA GLU A 191 17.56 -2.57 -10.30
C GLU A 191 16.27 -3.28 -9.89
N THR A 192 16.36 -4.14 -8.88
CA THR A 192 15.24 -4.99 -8.46
C THR A 192 14.06 -4.16 -7.95
N ASN A 193 14.31 -3.08 -7.22
CA ASN A 193 13.27 -2.17 -6.72
C ASN A 193 12.43 -1.58 -7.86
N ASP A 194 13.06 -1.18 -8.94
CA ASP A 194 12.40 -0.59 -10.11
C ASP A 194 11.53 -1.59 -10.89
N THR A 195 11.69 -2.89 -10.61
CA THR A 195 10.80 -3.92 -11.17
C THR A 195 9.45 -4.02 -10.44
N SER A 196 9.23 -3.23 -9.40
CA SER A 196 8.03 -3.28 -8.56
C SER A 196 6.74 -3.20 -9.38
N ILE A 197 5.84 -4.17 -9.17
CA ILE A 197 4.48 -4.14 -9.71
C ILE A 197 3.73 -2.99 -9.03
N VAL A 198 3.33 -2.00 -9.82
CA VAL A 198 2.54 -0.86 -9.34
C VAL A 198 1.07 -1.12 -9.61
N LEU A 199 0.25 -1.10 -8.55
CA LEU A 199 -1.17 -1.35 -8.62
C LEU A 199 -1.96 -0.11 -8.18
N ARG A 200 -2.93 0.29 -9.03
CA ARG A 200 -4.00 1.19 -8.64
C ARG A 200 -5.23 0.37 -8.28
N VAL A 201 -5.83 0.68 -7.14
CA VAL A 201 -7.08 0.05 -6.67
C VAL A 201 -8.14 1.11 -6.55
N ASP A 202 -9.24 0.95 -7.28
CA ASP A 202 -10.39 1.87 -7.27
C ASP A 202 -11.59 1.18 -6.64
N TYR A 203 -12.25 1.85 -5.69
CA TYR A 203 -13.50 1.41 -5.09
C TYR A 203 -14.48 2.58 -4.96
N GLY A 204 -15.53 2.59 -5.79
CA GLY A 204 -16.44 3.74 -5.90
C GLY A 204 -15.70 5.00 -6.36
N ALA A 205 -15.71 6.05 -5.54
CA ALA A 205 -14.97 7.29 -5.78
C ALA A 205 -13.62 7.34 -5.04
N THR A 206 -13.25 6.30 -4.31
CA THR A 206 -12.00 6.22 -3.54
C THR A 206 -10.92 5.46 -4.29
N SER A 207 -9.65 5.84 -4.10
CA SER A 207 -8.54 5.29 -4.87
C SER A 207 -7.26 5.15 -4.06
N PHE A 208 -6.54 4.06 -4.33
CA PHE A 208 -5.30 3.67 -3.64
C PHE A 208 -4.23 3.35 -4.67
N LEU A 209 -2.97 3.66 -4.35
CA LEU A 209 -1.82 3.34 -5.18
C LEU A 209 -0.77 2.58 -4.36
N LEU A 210 -0.46 1.35 -4.77
CA LEU A 210 0.60 0.51 -4.23
C LEU A 210 1.79 0.55 -5.18
N THR A 211 2.98 0.87 -4.69
CA THR A 211 4.18 1.14 -5.49
C THR A 211 5.32 0.17 -5.22
N GLY A 212 5.20 -0.66 -4.16
CA GLY A 212 6.34 -1.44 -3.68
C GLY A 212 7.51 -0.54 -3.33
N ASP A 213 8.67 -0.88 -3.86
CA ASP A 213 9.91 -0.13 -3.64
C ASP A 213 10.39 0.61 -4.90
N MET A 214 9.48 0.86 -5.84
CA MET A 214 9.78 1.63 -7.05
C MET A 214 10.57 2.90 -6.73
N GLU A 215 11.70 3.11 -7.40
CA GLU A 215 12.58 4.26 -7.19
C GLU A 215 12.40 5.33 -8.27
N SER A 216 13.10 6.43 -8.12
CA SER A 216 12.86 7.68 -8.88
C SER A 216 13.03 7.53 -10.40
N ASP A 217 13.82 6.57 -10.91
CA ASP A 217 13.95 6.34 -12.34
C ASP A 217 12.69 5.68 -12.92
N ALA A 218 12.15 4.66 -12.25
CA ALA A 218 10.91 4.02 -12.64
C ALA A 218 9.69 4.92 -12.39
N GLU A 219 9.69 5.72 -11.29
CA GLU A 219 8.68 6.76 -11.05
C GLU A 219 8.57 7.74 -12.22
N ARG A 220 9.73 8.24 -12.68
CA ARG A 220 9.79 9.18 -13.81
C ARG A 220 9.24 8.55 -15.10
N ASP A 221 9.62 7.31 -15.37
CA ASP A 221 9.15 6.60 -16.56
C ASP A 221 7.63 6.34 -16.49
N LEU A 222 7.13 5.98 -15.29
CA LEU A 222 5.71 5.79 -15.04
C LEU A 222 4.91 7.10 -15.22
N VAL A 223 5.40 8.22 -14.71
CA VAL A 223 4.77 9.55 -14.96
C VAL A 223 4.77 9.88 -16.44
N ASN A 224 5.89 9.64 -17.15
CA ASN A 224 6.02 9.91 -18.57
C ASN A 224 5.16 8.99 -19.44
N SER A 225 4.74 7.84 -18.93
CA SER A 225 3.83 6.92 -19.64
C SER A 225 2.43 7.50 -19.87
N GLY A 226 2.05 8.50 -19.07
CA GLY A 226 0.72 9.10 -19.11
C GLY A 226 -0.36 8.26 -18.42
N ALA A 227 0.04 7.26 -17.61
CA ALA A 227 -0.90 6.47 -16.81
C ALA A 227 -1.65 7.36 -15.80
N ASN A 228 -2.89 7.00 -15.48
CA ASN A 228 -3.66 7.69 -14.43
C ASN A 228 -3.11 7.30 -13.04
N LEU A 229 -2.22 8.13 -12.49
CA LEU A 229 -1.59 7.92 -11.20
C LEU A 229 -2.36 8.54 -10.03
N LYS A 230 -3.33 9.44 -10.30
CA LYS A 230 -4.05 10.13 -9.23
C LYS A 230 -4.70 9.13 -8.28
N ALA A 231 -4.35 9.22 -7.00
CA ALA A 231 -4.90 8.35 -5.95
C ALA A 231 -4.99 9.10 -4.64
N ASP A 232 -6.02 8.81 -3.85
CA ASP A 232 -6.26 9.49 -2.57
C ASP A 232 -5.35 8.94 -1.47
N VAL A 233 -5.00 7.65 -1.55
CA VAL A 233 -4.11 6.95 -0.62
C VAL A 233 -2.90 6.41 -1.37
N LEU A 234 -1.71 6.77 -0.92
CA LEU A 234 -0.43 6.29 -1.46
C LEU A 234 0.27 5.37 -0.45
N GLN A 235 0.63 4.14 -0.85
CA GLN A 235 1.72 3.44 -0.19
C GLN A 235 3.01 4.16 -0.59
N VAL A 236 3.64 4.81 0.38
CA VAL A 236 4.88 5.57 0.18
C VAL A 236 6.01 4.58 -0.13
N GLY A 237 6.66 4.79 -1.27
CA GLY A 237 7.62 3.84 -1.83
C GLY A 237 8.81 3.56 -0.93
N HIS A 238 9.32 2.33 -1.01
CA HIS A 238 10.59 1.89 -0.42
C HIS A 238 10.73 2.26 1.07
N HIS A 239 9.67 1.99 1.83
CA HIS A 239 9.60 2.22 3.30
C HIS A 239 9.89 3.69 3.70
N GLY A 240 9.70 4.64 2.80
CA GLY A 240 10.04 6.04 3.02
C GLY A 240 11.51 6.37 2.75
N SER A 241 12.20 5.61 1.91
CA SER A 241 13.53 5.94 1.41
C SER A 241 13.53 7.23 0.60
N SER A 242 14.61 8.00 0.68
CA SER A 242 14.83 9.20 -0.16
C SER A 242 15.08 8.89 -1.64
N THR A 243 15.21 7.60 -2.01
CA THR A 243 15.33 7.17 -3.41
C THR A 243 13.98 7.06 -4.12
N SER A 244 12.87 7.12 -3.35
CA SER A 244 11.50 6.95 -3.82
C SER A 244 10.61 8.14 -3.43
N THR A 245 9.39 8.17 -3.95
CA THR A 245 8.38 9.22 -3.66
C THR A 245 8.90 10.61 -4.00
N SER A 246 9.47 10.73 -5.19
CA SER A 246 9.97 12.00 -5.72
C SER A 246 8.87 13.04 -5.85
N TYR A 247 9.22 14.33 -5.82
CA TYR A 247 8.28 15.43 -6.09
C TYR A 247 7.53 15.26 -7.41
N LEU A 248 8.23 14.79 -8.45
CA LEU A 248 7.62 14.55 -9.75
C LEU A 248 6.50 13.53 -9.66
N PHE A 249 6.76 12.43 -8.96
CA PHE A 249 5.79 11.35 -8.78
C PHE A 249 4.65 11.77 -7.87
N LEU A 250 4.96 12.38 -6.71
CA LEU A 250 3.96 12.83 -5.76
C LEU A 250 2.99 13.85 -6.37
N ASN A 251 3.49 14.78 -7.20
CA ASN A 251 2.67 15.73 -7.94
C ASN A 251 1.79 15.09 -9.02
N ALA A 252 2.13 13.91 -9.51
CA ALA A 252 1.27 13.17 -10.43
C ALA A 252 0.20 12.35 -9.69
N VAL A 253 0.52 11.89 -8.46
CA VAL A 253 -0.41 11.09 -7.63
C VAL A 253 -1.40 11.99 -6.90
N LEU A 254 -0.95 13.11 -6.31
CA LEU A 254 -1.73 14.05 -5.49
C LEU A 254 -2.50 13.36 -4.36
N PRO A 255 -1.85 12.58 -3.51
CA PRO A 255 -2.54 11.85 -2.45
C PRO A 255 -2.94 12.77 -1.30
N GLU A 256 -4.05 12.46 -0.65
CA GLU A 256 -4.45 13.06 0.63
C GLU A 256 -3.74 12.35 1.80
N MET A 257 -3.52 11.04 1.69
CA MET A 257 -2.94 10.17 2.70
C MET A 257 -1.75 9.39 2.16
N GLY A 258 -0.70 9.29 2.97
CA GLY A 258 0.49 8.48 2.69
C GLY A 258 0.75 7.46 3.79
N VAL A 259 0.84 6.18 3.45
CA VAL A 259 1.17 5.12 4.43
C VAL A 259 2.61 4.66 4.21
N ILE A 260 3.41 4.73 5.26
CA ILE A 260 4.81 4.27 5.28
C ILE A 260 4.88 2.98 6.10
N SER A 261 5.19 1.87 5.45
CA SER A 261 5.51 0.61 6.11
C SER A 261 7.00 0.57 6.44
N CYS A 262 7.35 0.73 7.72
CA CYS A 262 8.74 0.76 8.16
C CYS A 262 8.87 0.23 9.59
N GLY A 263 10.07 -0.19 9.98
CA GLY A 263 10.34 -0.78 11.28
C GLY A 263 10.89 0.21 12.30
N VAL A 264 10.56 -0.01 13.57
CA VAL A 264 11.13 0.77 14.69
C VAL A 264 12.65 0.60 14.72
N ASN A 265 13.39 1.71 14.80
CA ASN A 265 14.85 1.72 14.88
C ASN A 265 15.54 0.92 13.75
N ASN A 266 14.97 0.91 12.56
CA ASN A 266 15.53 0.20 11.43
C ASN A 266 16.93 0.73 11.05
N LYS A 267 17.78 -0.15 10.56
CA LYS A 267 19.19 0.15 10.23
C LYS A 267 19.39 1.11 9.06
N TYR A 268 18.32 1.33 8.28
CA TYR A 268 18.35 2.20 7.09
C TYR A 268 18.04 3.65 7.42
N GLY A 269 17.46 3.92 8.60
CA GLY A 269 17.01 5.23 9.01
C GLY A 269 15.69 5.66 8.34
N HIS A 270 14.93 4.70 7.80
CA HIS A 270 13.63 4.98 7.20
C HIS A 270 12.55 5.27 8.25
N PRO A 271 11.60 6.17 7.96
CA PRO A 271 11.57 7.02 6.78
C PRO A 271 12.64 8.13 6.84
N HIS A 272 13.25 8.45 5.70
CA HIS A 272 14.21 9.56 5.60
C HIS A 272 13.51 10.90 5.74
N GLU A 273 14.23 11.89 6.30
CA GLU A 273 13.69 13.25 6.46
C GLU A 273 13.35 13.90 5.13
N GLU A 274 14.09 13.60 4.07
CA GLU A 274 13.82 14.07 2.71
C GLU A 274 12.42 13.64 2.25
N THR A 275 12.04 12.38 2.46
CA THR A 275 10.72 11.87 2.11
C THR A 275 9.64 12.49 2.97
N LEU A 276 9.87 12.59 4.29
CA LEU A 276 8.92 13.24 5.21
C LEU A 276 8.71 14.71 4.85
N SER A 277 9.79 15.43 4.46
CA SER A 277 9.70 16.82 4.02
C SER A 277 8.84 16.98 2.77
N ILE A 278 9.07 16.13 1.77
CA ILE A 278 8.28 16.11 0.52
C ILE A 278 6.78 15.92 0.82
N LEU A 279 6.45 14.97 1.69
CA LEU A 279 5.07 14.70 2.08
C LEU A 279 4.44 15.87 2.85
N ARG A 280 5.19 16.52 3.76
CA ARG A 280 4.74 17.74 4.47
C ARG A 280 4.47 18.89 3.52
N ASP A 281 5.41 19.14 2.60
CA ASP A 281 5.30 20.24 1.62
C ASP A 281 4.08 20.06 0.71
N ALA A 282 3.72 18.79 0.42
CA ALA A 282 2.53 18.46 -0.35
C ALA A 282 1.23 18.43 0.48
N GLY A 283 1.32 18.58 1.81
CA GLY A 283 0.15 18.55 2.70
C GLY A 283 -0.47 17.16 2.85
N VAL A 284 0.33 16.10 2.72
CA VAL A 284 -0.09 14.69 2.83
C VAL A 284 -0.17 14.28 4.30
N ASP A 285 -1.31 13.72 4.73
CA ASP A 285 -1.46 13.10 6.03
C ASP A 285 -0.69 11.78 6.07
N VAL A 286 0.29 11.68 7.00
CA VAL A 286 1.21 10.54 7.06
C VAL A 286 0.80 9.55 8.14
N TYR A 287 0.77 8.26 7.78
CA TYR A 287 0.56 7.12 8.69
C TYR A 287 1.78 6.20 8.62
N ARG A 288 2.35 5.80 9.79
CA ARG A 288 3.58 4.99 9.85
C ARG A 288 3.35 3.76 10.70
N THR A 289 3.70 2.58 10.16
CA THR A 289 3.48 1.31 10.88
C THR A 289 4.38 1.17 12.11
N ASP A 290 5.58 1.75 12.13
CA ASP A 290 6.48 1.71 13.28
C ASP A 290 5.93 2.44 14.52
N LEU A 291 5.07 3.43 14.33
CA LEU A 291 4.44 4.22 15.39
C LEU A 291 2.99 3.78 15.68
N LEU A 292 2.25 3.41 14.65
CA LEU A 292 0.82 3.13 14.72
C LEU A 292 0.48 1.63 14.83
N GLY A 293 1.45 0.74 14.62
CA GLY A 293 1.17 -0.67 14.38
C GLY A 293 0.52 -0.87 13.01
N THR A 294 -0.32 -1.87 12.85
CA THR A 294 -1.07 -2.09 11.62
C THR A 294 -2.01 -0.92 11.36
N VAL A 295 -1.95 -0.37 10.13
CA VAL A 295 -2.83 0.71 9.66
C VAL A 295 -3.88 0.12 8.72
N VAL A 296 -5.16 0.33 9.02
CA VAL A 296 -6.28 -0.14 8.20
C VAL A 296 -7.05 1.06 7.70
N ILE A 297 -7.12 1.22 6.39
CA ILE A 297 -7.92 2.24 5.73
C ILE A 297 -9.11 1.56 5.07
N GLY A 298 -10.30 1.83 5.61
CA GLY A 298 -11.57 1.36 5.08
C GLY A 298 -12.22 2.38 4.16
N SER A 299 -13.09 1.92 3.27
CA SER A 299 -13.89 2.78 2.40
C SER A 299 -15.31 2.25 2.23
N ASP A 300 -16.27 3.19 2.20
CA ASP A 300 -17.65 2.94 1.78
C ASP A 300 -17.89 3.28 0.29
N GLY A 301 -16.81 3.58 -0.44
CA GLY A 301 -16.82 4.01 -1.84
C GLY A 301 -16.92 5.54 -2.04
N GLN A 302 -17.00 6.32 -0.95
CA GLN A 302 -17.00 7.78 -0.97
C GLN A 302 -16.15 8.39 0.15
N ASN A 303 -16.19 7.78 1.34
CA ASN A 303 -15.49 8.25 2.53
C ASN A 303 -14.50 7.22 3.01
N TYR A 304 -13.48 7.68 3.74
CA TYR A 304 -12.48 6.84 4.36
C TYR A 304 -12.70 6.68 5.86
N THR A 305 -12.38 5.52 6.38
CA THR A 305 -12.22 5.27 7.82
C THR A 305 -10.79 4.82 8.07
N ILE A 306 -10.19 5.22 9.21
CA ILE A 306 -8.83 4.85 9.56
C ILE A 306 -8.84 4.19 10.93
N ARG A 307 -8.19 3.04 11.03
CA ARG A 307 -8.00 2.30 12.28
C ARG A 307 -6.53 1.91 12.42
N THR A 308 -6.00 2.04 13.61
CA THR A 308 -4.61 1.72 13.94
C THR A 308 -4.53 0.97 15.26
N ASP A 309 -3.49 0.16 15.46
CA ASP A 309 -3.29 -0.59 16.70
C ASP A 309 -2.84 0.32 17.86
N LYS A 310 -2.13 1.42 17.54
CA LYS A 310 -1.59 2.41 18.47
C LYS A 310 -1.98 3.81 18.01
N THR A 311 -1.74 4.80 18.84
CA THR A 311 -1.97 6.21 18.52
C THR A 311 -0.66 6.98 18.53
N ALA A 312 -0.51 7.91 17.60
CA ALA A 312 0.57 8.87 17.53
C ALA A 312 0.01 10.23 17.11
N THR A 313 0.70 11.30 17.46
CA THR A 313 0.35 12.66 17.00
C THR A 313 0.91 12.92 15.60
N ASP A 314 0.33 13.86 14.87
CA ASP A 314 0.81 14.25 13.56
C ASP A 314 2.28 14.68 13.61
N ALA A 315 2.69 15.36 14.71
CA ALA A 315 4.08 15.75 14.93
C ALA A 315 5.06 14.58 15.16
N GLU A 316 4.57 13.42 15.61
CA GLU A 316 5.36 12.19 15.71
C GLU A 316 5.38 11.44 14.38
N LEU A 317 4.25 11.41 13.67
CA LEU A 317 4.12 10.72 12.39
C LEU A 317 4.95 11.39 11.28
N ASN A 318 4.92 12.72 11.24
CA ASN A 318 5.68 13.52 10.29
C ASN A 318 6.33 14.72 11.01
N PRO A 319 7.38 14.49 11.84
CA PRO A 319 8.01 15.52 12.62
C PRO A 319 8.56 16.61 11.70
N THR A 320 8.31 17.87 12.06
CA THR A 320 9.12 18.94 11.47
C THR A 320 10.55 18.71 11.93
N ALA A 321 11.51 18.67 11.01
CA ALA A 321 12.91 18.63 11.39
C ALA A 321 13.14 19.64 12.51
N PRO A 322 13.87 19.30 13.61
CA PRO A 322 14.23 20.27 14.62
C PRO A 322 14.85 21.42 13.86
N ALA A 323 14.28 22.63 14.01
CA ALA A 323 14.68 23.79 13.24
C ALA A 323 16.21 23.86 13.26
N ALA A 324 16.83 23.33 12.22
CA ALA A 324 18.23 23.57 11.95
C ALA A 324 18.30 25.06 11.94
N SER A 325 18.98 25.64 12.94
CA SER A 325 19.02 27.07 13.22
C SER A 325 18.93 27.82 11.91
N SER A 326 17.77 28.42 11.69
CA SER A 326 17.34 29.32 10.63
C SER A 326 18.35 29.60 9.52
N THR A 327 17.88 29.57 8.29
CA THR A 327 18.44 30.14 7.07
C THR A 327 19.24 29.20 6.16
N ALA A 328 18.57 28.19 5.61
CA ALA A 328 18.82 27.92 4.20
C ALA A 328 17.47 27.50 3.58
N GLN A 329 16.67 28.49 3.18
CA GLN A 329 15.67 28.31 2.16
C GLN A 329 16.37 27.57 1.02
N GLN A 330 15.97 26.35 0.70
CA GLN A 330 16.67 25.56 -0.32
C GLN A 330 16.51 26.29 -1.65
N THR A 331 17.55 27.01 -2.04
CA THR A 331 17.57 27.72 -3.31
C THR A 331 17.99 26.78 -4.41
N TYR A 332 17.35 26.90 -5.54
CA TYR A 332 17.72 26.17 -6.75
C TYR A 332 18.35 27.13 -7.75
N ILE A 333 19.32 26.64 -8.51
CA ILE A 333 20.06 27.42 -9.50
C ILE A 333 19.65 26.95 -10.89
N GLY A 334 18.81 27.74 -11.57
CA GLY A 334 18.38 27.49 -12.94
C GLY A 334 19.42 27.93 -13.95
N ASN A 335 19.57 27.18 -15.05
CA ASN A 335 20.36 27.55 -16.21
C ASN A 335 19.44 28.18 -17.26
N VAL A 336 19.58 29.48 -17.50
CA VAL A 336 18.68 30.21 -18.42
C VAL A 336 18.73 29.69 -19.86
N ASN A 337 19.82 29.01 -20.26
CA ASN A 337 20.00 28.50 -21.60
C ASN A 337 19.42 27.09 -21.78
N SER A 338 19.72 26.17 -20.84
CA SER A 338 19.26 24.77 -20.95
C SER A 338 17.90 24.53 -20.33
N LYS A 339 17.37 25.50 -19.58
CA LYS A 339 16.14 25.38 -18.79
C LYS A 339 16.18 24.21 -17.79
N LYS A 340 17.38 23.88 -17.30
CA LYS A 340 17.56 22.94 -16.18
C LYS A 340 17.84 23.70 -14.90
N PHE A 341 17.33 23.19 -13.77
CA PHE A 341 17.67 23.74 -12.46
C PHE A 341 18.41 22.69 -11.61
N HIS A 342 19.22 23.16 -10.68
CA HIS A 342 20.22 22.40 -9.94
C HIS A 342 20.18 22.74 -8.46
N LEU A 343 20.62 21.80 -7.61
CA LEU A 343 21.00 22.14 -6.24
C LEU A 343 22.28 22.98 -6.23
N PRO A 344 22.47 23.88 -5.26
CA PRO A 344 23.70 24.69 -5.15
C PRO A 344 25.00 23.88 -5.06
N THR A 345 24.89 22.61 -4.61
CA THR A 345 26.01 21.66 -4.49
C THR A 345 26.27 20.86 -5.77
N CYS A 346 25.51 21.10 -6.85
CA CYS A 346 25.64 20.33 -8.08
C CYS A 346 27.01 20.54 -8.74
N PRO A 347 27.75 19.49 -9.13
CA PRO A 347 29.03 19.64 -9.82
C PRO A 347 28.87 20.22 -11.24
N ASN A 348 27.67 20.25 -11.80
CA ASN A 348 27.35 20.72 -13.14
C ASN A 348 26.62 22.06 -13.16
N LEU A 349 26.92 22.96 -12.21
CA LEU A 349 26.31 24.29 -12.17
C LEU A 349 26.63 25.08 -13.45
N PRO A 350 25.66 25.86 -13.96
CA PRO A 350 25.94 26.79 -15.07
C PRO A 350 26.88 27.91 -14.62
N ALA A 351 27.57 28.51 -15.59
CA ALA A 351 28.36 29.71 -15.29
C ALA A 351 27.48 30.84 -14.69
N GLU A 352 27.98 31.61 -13.73
CA GLU A 352 27.22 32.60 -12.96
C GLU A 352 26.33 33.50 -13.84
N LYS A 353 26.84 33.97 -14.97
CA LYS A 353 26.10 34.81 -15.93
C LYS A 353 24.85 34.15 -16.54
N ASN A 354 24.73 32.83 -16.40
CA ASN A 354 23.62 32.04 -16.93
C ASN A 354 22.74 31.46 -15.82
N GLN A 355 22.96 31.90 -14.56
CA GLN A 355 22.17 31.42 -13.42
C GLN A 355 20.96 32.30 -13.19
N ILE A 356 19.88 31.68 -12.78
CA ILE A 356 18.69 32.27 -12.15
C ILE A 356 18.42 31.52 -10.85
N LEU A 357 18.02 32.21 -9.81
CA LEU A 357 17.72 31.61 -8.52
C LEU A 357 16.23 31.40 -8.39
N PHE A 358 15.87 30.26 -7.85
CA PHE A 358 14.50 29.90 -7.44
C PHE A 358 14.49 29.62 -5.95
N SER A 359 13.47 30.08 -5.26
CA SER A 359 13.27 29.87 -3.82
C SER A 359 12.63 28.53 -3.50
N SER A 360 12.11 27.82 -4.50
CA SER A 360 11.52 26.50 -4.35
C SER A 360 11.63 25.69 -5.65
N TYR A 361 11.46 24.37 -5.53
CA TYR A 361 11.32 23.45 -6.65
C TYR A 361 10.16 23.84 -7.56
N ASP A 362 9.02 24.14 -6.97
CA ASP A 362 7.79 24.49 -7.69
C ASP A 362 7.90 25.79 -8.46
N GLU A 363 8.62 26.76 -7.91
CA GLU A 363 8.91 28.00 -8.62
C GLU A 363 9.73 27.74 -9.89
N ALA A 364 10.72 26.85 -9.80
CA ALA A 364 11.52 26.46 -10.96
C ALA A 364 10.67 25.73 -12.03
N ILE A 365 9.82 24.79 -11.62
CA ILE A 365 8.89 24.09 -12.52
C ILE A 365 7.90 25.07 -13.15
N ALA A 366 7.26 25.94 -12.35
CA ALA A 366 6.32 26.94 -12.85
C ALA A 366 6.96 27.92 -13.84
N ALA A 367 8.26 28.18 -13.69
CA ALA A 367 9.07 28.98 -14.62
C ALA A 367 9.49 28.19 -15.88
N GLY A 368 9.07 26.92 -16.05
CA GLY A 368 9.34 26.08 -17.21
C GLY A 368 10.73 25.46 -17.21
N TYR A 369 11.33 25.27 -16.03
CA TYR A 369 12.61 24.57 -15.88
C TYR A 369 12.39 23.09 -15.53
N THR A 370 13.32 22.24 -15.91
CA THR A 370 13.34 20.81 -15.58
C THR A 370 14.47 20.51 -14.60
N PRO A 371 14.30 19.54 -13.68
CA PRO A 371 15.35 19.19 -12.73
C PRO A 371 16.58 18.59 -13.42
N CYS A 372 17.74 18.83 -12.83
CA CYS A 372 19.00 18.25 -13.27
C CYS A 372 19.10 16.81 -12.72
N SER A 373 19.14 15.81 -13.60
CA SER A 373 19.25 14.39 -13.23
C SER A 373 20.53 14.00 -12.47
N THR A 374 21.51 14.90 -12.37
CA THR A 374 22.75 14.63 -11.63
C THR A 374 22.62 14.96 -10.14
N CYS A 375 21.82 15.97 -9.77
CA CYS A 375 21.76 16.48 -8.40
C CYS A 375 20.33 16.55 -7.83
N ILE A 376 19.33 16.41 -8.65
CA ILE A 376 17.92 16.34 -8.26
C ILE A 376 17.42 15.01 -8.82
N LYS A 377 17.32 14.04 -7.92
CA LYS A 377 16.90 12.67 -8.24
C LYS A 377 15.44 12.49 -7.87
#